data_9495fe9221d4f0508207872d27d51899
#
_entry.id   9495fe9221d4f0508207872d27d51899
#
_cell.length_a   1.000
_cell.length_b   1.000
_cell.length_c   1.000
_cell.angle_alpha   90.00
_cell.angle_beta   90.00
_cell.angle_gamma   90.00
#
_symmetry.space_group_name_H-M   'P 1'
#
loop_
_entity.id
_entity.type
_entity.pdbx_description
1 polymer ?
#
loop_
_entity_poly.entity_id
_entity_poly.type
_entity_poly.pdbx_seq_one_letter_code
_entity_poly.pdbx_strand_id
1 'polypeptide(L)'
;VKKETGLIGYGNVEKLAIENKPKIIIAGGSAYSRIIDFKRFREICDKVDAYLLVDMAHFSGLVAGGAYPNPTKYADVVTSTTHKVLRGGRGGIILTNREDLYKKFNSAVFPGYQGGPLMHVIAAKAAAFHEALQPSFREYIKSVLANAKILAETLKNNGFKIFSGGTDTHLMLVDLRPFNVTGKAAETSLCKANITCNKNGIPFDTEKMTV
;
A
#
# COMPACT_ATOMS: atom_id res chain seq x y z
N VAL A 1 8.16 -8.30 8.26
CA VAL A 1 9.36 -8.29 7.37
C VAL A 1 10.55 -8.95 8.05
N LYS A 2 11.52 -9.41 7.28
CA LYS A 2 12.79 -9.94 7.79
C LYS A 2 13.68 -8.80 8.27
N LYS A 3 14.35 -8.98 9.41
CA LYS A 3 15.21 -7.94 10.02
C LYS A 3 16.40 -7.56 9.12
N GLU A 4 16.98 -8.55 8.46
CA GLU A 4 18.18 -8.40 7.63
C GLU A 4 17.92 -7.66 6.31
N THR A 5 16.73 -7.86 5.73
CA THR A 5 16.43 -7.38 4.38
C THR A 5 15.32 -6.34 4.30
N GLY A 6 14.48 -6.23 5.33
CA GLY A 6 13.26 -5.42 5.29
C GLY A 6 12.17 -5.95 4.36
N LEU A 7 12.34 -7.16 3.80
CA LEU A 7 11.39 -7.77 2.87
C LEU A 7 10.41 -8.69 3.60
N ILE A 8 9.22 -8.89 3.01
CA ILE A 8 8.23 -9.85 3.52
C ILE A 8 8.85 -11.25 3.54
N GLY A 9 8.80 -11.90 4.69
CA GLY A 9 9.25 -13.27 4.87
C GLY A 9 8.12 -14.26 4.64
N TYR A 10 7.83 -14.62 3.41
CA TYR A 10 6.68 -15.49 3.06
C TYR A 10 6.71 -16.85 3.77
N GLY A 11 7.90 -17.44 3.99
CA GLY A 11 8.01 -18.66 4.78
C GLY A 11 7.57 -18.49 6.24
N ASN A 12 7.85 -17.32 6.83
CA ASN A 12 7.36 -17.02 8.18
C ASN A 12 5.86 -16.74 8.20
N VAL A 13 5.33 -16.06 7.17
CA VAL A 13 3.88 -15.88 7.01
C VAL A 13 3.17 -17.23 6.92
N GLU A 14 3.70 -18.16 6.12
CA GLU A 14 3.16 -19.51 5.97
C GLU A 14 3.19 -20.28 7.30
N LYS A 15 4.33 -20.26 7.99
CA LYS A 15 4.47 -20.90 9.30
C LYS A 15 3.41 -20.39 10.29
N LEU A 16 3.30 -19.06 10.43
CA LEU A 16 2.32 -18.43 11.31
C LEU A 16 0.86 -18.75 10.91
N ALA A 17 0.57 -18.80 9.60
CA ALA A 17 -0.75 -19.16 9.12
C ALA A 17 -1.12 -20.60 9.49
N ILE A 18 -0.20 -21.55 9.33
CA ILE A 18 -0.41 -22.96 9.70
C ILE A 18 -0.61 -23.11 11.21
N GLU A 19 0.20 -22.42 12.02
CA GLU A 19 0.13 -22.46 13.47
C GLU A 19 -1.18 -21.87 14.03
N ASN A 20 -1.63 -20.75 13.47
CA ASN A 20 -2.77 -19.98 14.01
C ASN A 20 -4.10 -20.20 13.28
N LYS A 21 -4.10 -20.80 12.08
CA LYS A 21 -5.28 -21.09 11.24
C LYS A 21 -6.27 -19.91 11.19
N PRO A 22 -5.81 -18.71 10.73
CA PRO A 22 -6.67 -17.54 10.68
C PRO A 22 -7.81 -17.75 9.67
N LYS A 23 -8.96 -17.12 9.90
CA LYS A 23 -10.07 -17.11 8.94
C LYS A 23 -9.83 -16.14 7.78
N ILE A 24 -8.98 -15.14 7.99
CA ILE A 24 -8.64 -14.14 6.99
C ILE A 24 -7.16 -13.75 7.16
N ILE A 25 -6.47 -13.60 6.03
CA ILE A 25 -5.13 -13.02 5.98
C ILE A 25 -5.24 -11.71 5.23
N ILE A 26 -4.71 -10.63 5.85
CA ILE A 26 -4.69 -9.30 5.25
C ILE A 26 -3.30 -9.04 4.69
N ALA A 27 -3.22 -8.78 3.40
CA ALA A 27 -2.00 -8.36 2.72
C ALA A 27 -2.14 -6.91 2.24
N GLY A 28 -1.05 -6.17 2.31
CA GLY A 28 -1.00 -4.75 1.94
C GLY A 28 0.11 -4.03 2.70
N GLY A 29 0.21 -2.73 2.52
CA GLY A 29 1.19 -1.95 3.23
C GLY A 29 1.11 -0.46 2.94
N SER A 30 1.17 0.34 4.01
CA SER A 30 1.17 1.81 3.90
C SER A 30 2.57 2.38 3.69
N ALA A 31 3.60 1.67 4.16
CA ALA A 31 4.99 2.12 4.12
C ALA A 31 5.95 1.04 3.58
N TYR A 32 5.42 0.05 2.89
CA TYR A 32 6.21 -1.01 2.26
C TYR A 32 6.53 -0.62 0.82
N SER A 33 7.81 -0.43 0.52
CA SER A 33 8.28 0.12 -0.76
C SER A 33 8.59 -0.92 -1.84
N ARG A 34 8.36 -2.20 -1.56
CA ARG A 34 8.69 -3.30 -2.48
C ARG A 34 7.45 -3.99 -3.03
N ILE A 35 7.61 -4.75 -4.08
CA ILE A 35 6.54 -5.57 -4.66
C ILE A 35 6.06 -6.61 -3.65
N ILE A 36 4.74 -6.76 -3.56
CA ILE A 36 4.07 -7.81 -2.78
C ILE A 36 3.66 -8.93 -3.75
N ASP A 37 4.07 -10.15 -3.42
CA ASP A 37 3.66 -11.36 -4.16
C ASP A 37 2.29 -11.86 -3.66
N PHE A 38 1.23 -11.41 -4.33
CA PHE A 38 -0.14 -11.80 -3.99
C PHE A 38 -0.44 -13.27 -4.31
N LYS A 39 0.25 -13.84 -5.32
CA LYS A 39 0.13 -15.26 -5.64
C LYS A 39 0.61 -16.09 -4.45
N ARG A 40 1.75 -15.73 -3.87
CA ARG A 40 2.28 -16.43 -2.71
C ARG A 40 1.38 -16.31 -1.48
N PHE A 41 0.74 -15.14 -1.27
CA PHE A 41 -0.28 -14.99 -0.23
C PHE A 41 -1.49 -15.89 -0.48
N ARG A 42 -1.97 -16.01 -1.74
CA ARG A 42 -3.07 -16.91 -2.09
C ARG A 42 -2.73 -18.37 -1.78
N GLU A 43 -1.54 -18.83 -2.18
CA GLU A 43 -1.06 -20.18 -1.89
C GLU A 43 -1.01 -20.48 -0.39
N ILE A 44 -0.64 -19.50 0.43
CA ILE A 44 -0.64 -19.62 1.89
C ILE A 44 -2.06 -19.71 2.44
N CYS A 45 -2.97 -18.84 1.97
CA CYS A 45 -4.37 -18.86 2.38
C CYS A 45 -5.04 -20.19 2.05
N ASP A 46 -4.78 -20.75 0.88
CA ASP A 46 -5.35 -22.05 0.44
C ASP A 46 -4.94 -23.21 1.36
N LYS A 47 -3.71 -23.16 1.89
CA LYS A 47 -3.23 -24.19 2.83
C LYS A 47 -3.98 -24.24 4.16
N VAL A 48 -4.60 -23.12 4.56
CA VAL A 48 -5.24 -22.99 5.87
C VAL A 48 -6.73 -22.64 5.77
N ASP A 49 -7.30 -22.71 4.57
CA ASP A 49 -8.70 -22.37 4.28
C ASP A 49 -9.06 -20.96 4.76
N ALA A 50 -8.19 -19.98 4.48
CA ALA A 50 -8.38 -18.59 4.83
C ALA A 50 -8.78 -17.74 3.63
N TYR A 51 -9.60 -16.72 3.88
CA TYR A 51 -9.81 -15.65 2.91
C TYR A 51 -8.59 -14.76 2.78
N LEU A 52 -8.28 -14.32 1.56
CA LEU A 52 -7.26 -13.30 1.31
C LEU A 52 -7.92 -11.94 1.07
N LEU A 53 -7.70 -10.99 1.99
CA LEU A 53 -8.02 -9.58 1.79
C LEU A 53 -6.74 -8.84 1.40
N VAL A 54 -6.79 -8.07 0.31
CA VAL A 54 -5.69 -7.19 -0.05
C VAL A 54 -6.12 -5.74 0.05
N ASP A 55 -5.46 -4.96 0.90
CA ASP A 55 -5.61 -3.52 0.93
C ASP A 55 -4.55 -2.88 0.01
N MET A 56 -5.00 -2.38 -1.14
CA MET A 56 -4.13 -1.71 -2.11
C MET A 56 -4.19 -0.18 -2.05
N ALA A 57 -4.70 0.39 -0.97
CA ALA A 57 -4.94 1.82 -0.86
C ALA A 57 -3.73 2.68 -1.25
N HIS A 58 -2.52 2.30 -0.85
CA HIS A 58 -1.31 3.05 -1.16
C HIS A 58 -0.81 2.87 -2.59
N PHE A 59 -1.03 1.72 -3.21
CA PHE A 59 -0.49 1.39 -4.54
C PHE A 59 -1.57 1.18 -5.62
N SER A 60 -2.84 1.48 -5.34
CA SER A 60 -3.94 1.30 -6.30
C SER A 60 -3.73 2.06 -7.62
N GLY A 61 -3.16 3.25 -7.59
CA GLY A 61 -2.82 3.99 -8.80
C GLY A 61 -1.73 3.28 -9.63
N LEU A 62 -0.77 2.62 -8.98
CA LEU A 62 0.25 1.83 -9.67
C LEU A 62 -0.36 0.60 -10.35
N VAL A 63 -1.33 -0.05 -9.68
CA VAL A 63 -2.10 -1.18 -10.24
C VAL A 63 -2.92 -0.71 -11.44
N ALA A 64 -3.66 0.40 -11.31
CA ALA A 64 -4.46 0.98 -12.40
C ALA A 64 -3.60 1.39 -13.60
N GLY A 65 -2.40 1.94 -13.35
CA GLY A 65 -1.42 2.27 -14.39
C GLY A 65 -0.68 1.07 -14.99
N GLY A 66 -0.94 -0.15 -14.51
CA GLY A 66 -0.31 -1.37 -15.01
C GLY A 66 1.15 -1.58 -14.58
N ALA A 67 1.60 -0.86 -13.55
CA ALA A 67 3.00 -0.85 -13.09
C ALA A 67 3.22 -1.57 -11.74
N TYR A 68 2.21 -2.25 -11.24
CA TYR A 68 2.28 -3.07 -10.01
C TYR A 68 1.39 -4.30 -10.16
N PRO A 69 1.72 -5.44 -9.52
CA PRO A 69 0.91 -6.64 -9.61
C PRO A 69 -0.55 -6.40 -9.21
N ASN A 70 -1.48 -6.91 -10.01
CA ASN A 70 -2.90 -6.76 -9.75
C ASN A 70 -3.39 -7.82 -8.74
N PRO A 71 -3.83 -7.42 -7.53
CA PRO A 71 -4.28 -8.36 -6.50
C PRO A 71 -5.63 -9.01 -6.80
N THR A 72 -6.47 -8.41 -7.66
CA THR A 72 -7.84 -8.91 -7.93
C THR A 72 -7.88 -10.34 -8.51
N LYS A 73 -6.74 -10.80 -9.06
CA LYS A 73 -6.60 -12.16 -9.59
C LYS A 73 -6.44 -13.23 -8.49
N TYR A 74 -6.06 -12.82 -7.29
CA TYR A 74 -5.67 -13.72 -6.21
C TYR A 74 -6.50 -13.54 -4.95
N ALA A 75 -6.96 -12.33 -4.69
CA ALA A 75 -7.67 -11.98 -3.46
C ALA A 75 -9.17 -12.31 -3.56
N ASP A 76 -9.75 -12.74 -2.44
CA ASP A 76 -11.21 -12.88 -2.31
C ASP A 76 -11.87 -11.51 -2.25
N VAL A 77 -11.20 -10.54 -1.63
CA VAL A 77 -11.63 -9.15 -1.54
C VAL A 77 -10.45 -8.21 -1.60
N VAL A 78 -10.61 -7.11 -2.31
CA VAL A 78 -9.63 -6.03 -2.39
C VAL A 78 -10.27 -4.75 -1.90
N THR A 79 -9.60 -4.06 -0.99
CA THR A 79 -9.99 -2.72 -0.53
C THR A 79 -9.02 -1.67 -1.04
N SER A 80 -9.52 -0.46 -1.24
CA SER A 80 -8.68 0.68 -1.58
C SER A 80 -9.32 1.99 -1.15
N THR A 81 -8.47 3.00 -1.01
CA THR A 81 -8.88 4.41 -1.06
C THR A 81 -8.77 4.92 -2.49
N THR A 82 -9.52 5.97 -2.79
CA THR A 82 -9.51 6.60 -4.12
C THR A 82 -8.66 7.88 -4.20
N HIS A 83 -8.18 8.37 -3.06
CA HIS A 83 -7.56 9.70 -2.91
C HIS A 83 -6.03 9.70 -2.67
N LYS A 84 -5.35 8.57 -2.91
CA LYS A 84 -3.89 8.48 -2.84
C LYS A 84 -3.28 8.51 -4.25
N VAL A 85 -2.42 7.58 -4.60
CA VAL A 85 -1.79 7.54 -5.95
C VAL A 85 -2.80 7.43 -7.09
N LEU A 86 -4.02 6.96 -6.81
CA LEU A 86 -5.12 6.95 -7.79
C LEU A 86 -5.68 8.35 -8.12
N ARG A 87 -5.32 9.39 -7.37
CA ARG A 87 -5.63 10.82 -7.59
C ARG A 87 -7.13 11.18 -7.61
N GLY A 88 -7.98 10.41 -6.97
CA GLY A 88 -9.42 10.66 -6.93
C GLY A 88 -9.89 11.42 -5.71
N GLY A 89 -11.18 11.70 -5.66
CA GLY A 89 -11.85 12.23 -4.47
C GLY A 89 -11.74 11.31 -3.27
N ARG A 90 -11.86 11.85 -2.04
CA ARG A 90 -11.80 11.05 -0.82
C ARG A 90 -12.92 10.03 -0.75
N GLY A 91 -12.56 8.77 -0.56
CA GLY A 91 -13.50 7.67 -0.42
C GLY A 91 -12.79 6.33 -0.43
N GLY A 92 -13.57 5.27 -0.26
CA GLY A 92 -13.12 3.89 -0.35
C GLY A 92 -13.85 3.13 -1.45
N ILE A 93 -13.27 2.01 -1.84
CA ILE A 93 -13.89 1.01 -2.71
C ILE A 93 -13.62 -0.38 -2.17
N ILE A 94 -14.54 -1.29 -2.43
CA ILE A 94 -14.40 -2.72 -2.18
C ILE A 94 -14.62 -3.43 -3.52
N LEU A 95 -13.69 -4.30 -3.89
CA LEU A 95 -13.73 -5.06 -5.14
C LEU A 95 -13.69 -6.55 -4.82
N THR A 96 -14.47 -7.34 -5.53
CA THR A 96 -14.44 -8.80 -5.43
C THR A 96 -14.89 -9.44 -6.73
N ASN A 97 -14.30 -10.59 -7.06
CA ASN A 97 -14.75 -11.49 -8.11
C ASN A 97 -15.62 -12.65 -7.53
N ARG A 98 -15.89 -12.62 -6.22
CA ARG A 98 -16.65 -13.64 -5.50
C ARG A 98 -18.12 -13.22 -5.43
N GLU A 99 -18.96 -13.82 -6.29
CA GLU A 99 -20.42 -13.57 -6.32
C GLU A 99 -21.11 -13.93 -5.00
N ASP A 100 -20.63 -14.97 -4.33
CA ASP A 100 -21.15 -15.42 -3.03
C ASP A 100 -20.91 -14.39 -1.89
N LEU A 101 -19.92 -13.52 -2.04
CA LEU A 101 -19.59 -12.46 -1.08
C LEU A 101 -20.24 -11.12 -1.42
N TYR A 102 -20.59 -10.88 -2.69
CA TYR A 102 -21.08 -9.59 -3.17
C TYR A 102 -22.28 -9.06 -2.38
N LYS A 103 -23.32 -9.90 -2.19
CA LYS A 103 -24.51 -9.50 -1.42
C LYS A 103 -24.19 -9.17 0.04
N LYS A 104 -23.25 -9.93 0.63
CA LYS A 104 -22.82 -9.72 2.03
C LYS A 104 -22.09 -8.38 2.17
N PHE A 105 -21.20 -8.04 1.23
CA PHE A 105 -20.51 -6.75 1.25
C PHE A 105 -21.47 -5.59 1.05
N ASN A 106 -22.39 -5.67 0.09
CA ASN A 106 -23.41 -4.63 -0.11
C ASN A 106 -24.27 -4.41 1.13
N SER A 107 -24.75 -5.48 1.74
CA SER A 107 -25.56 -5.41 2.97
C SER A 107 -24.75 -4.88 4.16
N ALA A 108 -23.48 -5.24 4.27
CA ALA A 108 -22.61 -4.71 5.32
C ALA A 108 -22.32 -3.22 5.13
N VAL A 109 -22.13 -2.76 3.88
CA VAL A 109 -21.94 -1.34 3.59
C VAL A 109 -23.25 -0.58 3.85
N PHE A 110 -24.36 -1.01 3.26
CA PHE A 110 -25.66 -0.37 3.44
C PHE A 110 -26.77 -1.43 3.55
N PRO A 111 -27.57 -1.38 4.60
CA PRO A 111 -27.62 -0.40 5.69
C PRO A 111 -26.73 -0.72 6.91
N GLY A 112 -25.81 -1.69 6.80
CA GLY A 112 -25.06 -2.20 7.95
C GLY A 112 -24.23 -1.14 8.67
N TYR A 113 -23.34 -0.46 7.96
CA TYR A 113 -22.42 0.52 8.55
C TYR A 113 -22.59 1.95 8.03
N GLN A 114 -23.20 2.13 6.86
CA GLN A 114 -23.35 3.44 6.21
C GLN A 114 -24.84 3.75 5.91
N GLY A 115 -25.13 5.02 5.64
CA GLY A 115 -26.42 5.54 5.25
C GLY A 115 -26.38 6.14 3.84
N GLY A 116 -27.04 7.30 3.67
CA GLY A 116 -27.11 8.00 2.39
C GLY A 116 -25.72 8.37 1.86
N PRO A 117 -25.40 8.05 0.59
CA PRO A 117 -24.10 8.31 0.03
C PRO A 117 -23.90 9.77 -0.34
N LEU A 118 -22.64 10.22 -0.32
CA LEU A 118 -22.25 11.55 -0.79
C LEU A 118 -22.10 11.52 -2.32
N MET A 119 -23.10 11.99 -3.06
CA MET A 119 -23.16 11.90 -4.52
C MET A 119 -22.01 12.64 -5.22
N HIS A 120 -21.57 13.78 -4.68
CA HIS A 120 -20.39 14.48 -5.21
C HIS A 120 -19.11 13.65 -5.10
N VAL A 121 -18.96 12.82 -4.06
CA VAL A 121 -17.83 11.88 -3.92
C VAL A 121 -17.93 10.76 -4.96
N ILE A 122 -19.14 10.26 -5.22
CA ILE A 122 -19.36 9.22 -6.25
C ILE A 122 -19.01 9.80 -7.63
N ALA A 123 -19.46 11.00 -7.95
CA ALA A 123 -19.11 11.68 -9.20
C ALA A 123 -17.61 11.92 -9.33
N ALA A 124 -16.94 12.35 -8.26
CA ALA A 124 -15.49 12.52 -8.25
C ALA A 124 -14.73 11.20 -8.47
N LYS A 125 -15.22 10.08 -7.91
CA LYS A 125 -14.67 8.74 -8.18
C LYS A 125 -14.82 8.36 -9.66
N ALA A 126 -16.00 8.61 -10.25
CA ALA A 126 -16.24 8.30 -11.66
C ALA A 126 -15.28 9.06 -12.58
N ALA A 127 -15.09 10.36 -12.33
CA ALA A 127 -14.14 11.18 -13.07
C ALA A 127 -12.71 10.67 -12.93
N ALA A 128 -12.28 10.36 -11.71
CA ALA A 128 -10.93 9.83 -11.45
C ALA A 128 -10.70 8.47 -12.11
N PHE A 129 -11.69 7.59 -12.13
CA PHE A 129 -11.57 6.29 -12.80
C PHE A 129 -11.52 6.45 -14.32
N HIS A 130 -12.28 7.39 -14.87
CA HIS A 130 -12.20 7.74 -16.29
C HIS A 130 -10.79 8.23 -16.64
N GLU A 131 -10.21 9.12 -15.86
CA GLU A 131 -8.81 9.56 -16.04
C GLU A 131 -7.82 8.40 -15.94
N ALA A 132 -7.99 7.51 -14.96
CA ALA A 132 -7.11 6.35 -14.75
C ALA A 132 -7.13 5.34 -15.91
N LEU A 133 -8.18 5.33 -16.71
CA LEU A 133 -8.30 4.51 -17.94
C LEU A 133 -7.52 5.09 -19.12
N GLN A 134 -7.15 6.39 -19.08
CA GLN A 134 -6.48 7.04 -20.20
C GLN A 134 -5.01 6.62 -20.33
N PRO A 135 -4.45 6.59 -21.55
CA PRO A 135 -3.02 6.33 -21.75
C PRO A 135 -2.11 7.31 -20.99
N SER A 136 -2.51 8.57 -20.86
CA SER A 136 -1.78 9.60 -20.12
C SER A 136 -1.57 9.25 -18.62
N PHE A 137 -2.49 8.53 -18.02
CA PHE A 137 -2.34 8.07 -16.64
C PHE A 137 -1.21 7.03 -16.51
N ARG A 138 -1.06 6.14 -17.50
CA ARG A 138 0.04 5.16 -17.52
C ARG A 138 1.40 5.86 -17.64
N GLU A 139 1.51 6.89 -18.46
CA GLU A 139 2.75 7.68 -18.58
C GLU A 139 3.04 8.45 -17.29
N TYR A 140 2.02 8.99 -16.64
CA TYR A 140 2.15 9.60 -15.33
C TYR A 140 2.70 8.59 -14.30
N ILE A 141 2.17 7.39 -14.23
CA ILE A 141 2.63 6.35 -13.27
C ILE A 141 4.07 5.92 -13.57
N LYS A 142 4.46 5.79 -14.83
CA LYS A 142 5.87 5.54 -15.20
C LYS A 142 6.80 6.64 -14.69
N SER A 143 6.40 7.89 -14.86
CA SER A 143 7.17 9.04 -14.35
C SER A 143 7.27 9.05 -12.82
N VAL A 144 6.19 8.72 -12.12
CA VAL A 144 6.17 8.59 -10.65
C VAL A 144 7.20 7.56 -10.18
N LEU A 145 7.23 6.37 -10.80
CA LEU A 145 8.18 5.32 -10.44
C LEU A 145 9.63 5.69 -10.78
N ALA A 146 9.85 6.29 -11.96
CA ALA A 146 11.18 6.75 -12.36
C ALA A 146 11.72 7.79 -11.37
N ASN A 147 10.91 8.78 -10.99
CA ASN A 147 11.28 9.82 -10.03
C ASN A 147 11.57 9.23 -8.64
N ALA A 148 10.73 8.31 -8.16
CA ALA A 148 10.96 7.64 -6.88
C ALA A 148 12.28 6.87 -6.87
N LYS A 149 12.59 6.17 -7.96
CA LYS A 149 13.85 5.41 -8.10
C LYS A 149 15.06 6.34 -8.09
N ILE A 150 15.02 7.41 -8.90
CA ILE A 150 16.12 8.41 -8.94
C ILE A 150 16.33 9.04 -7.56
N LEU A 151 15.24 9.43 -6.88
CA LEU A 151 15.33 9.99 -5.54
C LEU A 151 15.96 9.02 -4.55
N ALA A 152 15.53 7.74 -4.56
CA ALA A 152 16.09 6.72 -3.69
C ALA A 152 17.59 6.50 -3.96
N GLU A 153 18.00 6.43 -5.22
CA GLU A 153 19.40 6.26 -5.63
C GLU A 153 20.24 7.49 -5.24
N THR A 154 19.72 8.70 -5.46
CA THR A 154 20.40 9.93 -5.06
C THR A 154 20.62 9.99 -3.55
N LEU A 155 19.60 9.67 -2.76
CA LEU A 155 19.74 9.62 -1.30
C LEU A 155 20.78 8.58 -0.88
N LYS A 156 20.80 7.39 -1.47
CA LYS A 156 21.81 6.36 -1.19
C LYS A 156 23.22 6.84 -1.52
N ASN A 157 23.40 7.48 -2.67
CA ASN A 157 24.71 8.00 -3.10
C ASN A 157 25.22 9.12 -2.18
N ASN A 158 24.30 9.78 -1.47
CA ASN A 158 24.61 10.79 -0.44
C ASN A 158 24.66 10.20 1.00
N GLY A 159 24.80 8.90 1.13
CA GLY A 159 25.03 8.21 2.40
C GLY A 159 23.77 7.89 3.21
N PHE A 160 22.55 8.16 2.69
CA PHE A 160 21.34 7.77 3.38
C PHE A 160 21.02 6.28 3.18
N LYS A 161 20.56 5.66 4.24
CA LYS A 161 20.11 4.27 4.18
C LYS A 161 18.63 4.20 3.81
N ILE A 162 18.33 3.60 2.67
CA ILE A 162 16.95 3.30 2.28
C ILE A 162 16.57 1.93 2.82
N PHE A 163 15.50 1.89 3.64
CA PHE A 163 14.99 0.63 4.19
C PHE A 163 14.58 -0.31 3.05
N SER A 164 14.84 -1.60 3.19
CA SER A 164 14.73 -2.61 2.12
C SER A 164 15.63 -2.42 0.89
N GLY A 165 16.62 -1.54 0.96
CA GLY A 165 17.63 -1.33 -0.08
C GLY A 165 17.21 -0.50 -1.28
N GLY A 166 15.95 -0.04 -1.35
CA GLY A 166 15.43 0.77 -2.47
C GLY A 166 13.92 0.79 -2.53
N THR A 167 13.37 1.14 -3.71
CA THR A 167 11.94 1.17 -3.94
C THR A 167 11.54 0.61 -5.29
N ASP A 168 10.41 -0.10 -5.32
CA ASP A 168 9.70 -0.56 -6.52
C ASP A 168 8.36 0.19 -6.66
N THR A 169 8.10 1.18 -5.78
CA THR A 169 6.86 1.93 -5.71
C THR A 169 7.10 3.44 -5.75
N HIS A 170 6.07 4.22 -5.47
CA HIS A 170 6.11 5.69 -5.39
C HIS A 170 6.71 6.22 -4.08
N LEU A 171 6.99 5.37 -3.10
CA LEU A 171 7.48 5.76 -1.78
C LEU A 171 8.75 5.01 -1.40
N MET A 172 9.46 5.55 -0.43
CA MET A 172 10.59 4.90 0.24
C MET A 172 10.63 5.27 1.71
N LEU A 173 11.25 4.44 2.53
CA LEU A 173 11.57 4.75 3.91
C LEU A 173 13.07 5.05 4.03
N VAL A 174 13.39 6.21 4.57
CA VAL A 174 14.75 6.63 4.85
C VAL A 174 15.07 6.36 6.32
N ASP A 175 16.06 5.54 6.60
CA ASP A 175 16.52 5.22 7.95
C ASP A 175 17.44 6.35 8.46
N LEU A 176 16.95 7.13 9.41
CA LEU A 176 17.66 8.28 9.98
C LEU A 176 18.47 7.93 11.25
N ARG A 177 18.36 6.69 11.75
CA ARG A 177 19.09 6.27 12.97
C ARG A 177 20.61 6.42 12.85
N PRO A 178 21.24 6.15 11.69
CA PRO A 178 22.69 6.39 11.53
C PRO A 178 23.12 7.85 11.74
N PHE A 179 22.19 8.81 11.58
CA PHE A 179 22.45 10.24 11.75
C PHE A 179 22.04 10.74 13.15
N ASN A 180 21.54 9.87 14.01
CA ASN A 180 20.99 10.23 15.32
C ASN A 180 19.91 11.33 15.25
N VAL A 181 19.06 11.26 14.20
CA VAL A 181 17.96 12.20 13.94
C VAL A 181 16.64 11.46 14.05
N THR A 182 15.70 12.01 14.81
CA THR A 182 14.34 11.46 14.90
C THR A 182 13.51 11.80 13.67
N GLY A 183 12.52 10.96 13.35
CA GLY A 183 11.57 11.25 12.28
C GLY A 183 10.84 12.58 12.46
N LYS A 184 10.50 12.93 13.70
CA LYS A 184 9.86 14.22 14.04
C LYS A 184 10.76 15.42 13.75
N ALA A 185 12.03 15.35 14.14
CA ALA A 185 12.98 16.43 13.87
C ALA A 185 13.19 16.63 12.36
N ALA A 186 13.34 15.52 11.61
CA ALA A 186 13.47 15.55 10.16
C ALA A 186 12.21 16.13 9.49
N GLU A 187 11.01 15.64 9.84
CA GLU A 187 9.74 16.16 9.33
C GLU A 187 9.61 17.67 9.54
N THR A 188 9.90 18.14 10.77
CA THR A 188 9.84 19.56 11.11
C THR A 188 10.82 20.40 10.28
N SER A 189 12.06 19.92 10.11
CA SER A 189 13.08 20.65 9.35
C SER A 189 12.78 20.68 7.85
N LEU A 190 12.34 19.56 7.29
CA LEU A 190 11.96 19.46 5.89
C LEU A 190 10.73 20.33 5.57
N CYS A 191 9.75 20.38 6.49
CA CYS A 191 8.59 21.25 6.35
C CYS A 191 8.97 22.73 6.25
N LYS A 192 9.96 23.19 7.05
CA LYS A 192 10.51 24.55 6.95
C LYS A 192 11.19 24.83 5.61
N ALA A 193 11.69 23.81 4.96
CA ALA A 193 12.26 23.87 3.62
C ALA A 193 11.23 23.66 2.50
N ASN A 194 9.94 23.66 2.81
CA ASN A 194 8.83 23.37 1.90
C ASN A 194 8.87 21.93 1.30
N ILE A 195 9.46 20.97 2.02
CA ILE A 195 9.49 19.57 1.65
C ILE A 195 8.58 18.81 2.62
N THR A 196 7.41 18.39 2.14
CA THR A 196 6.44 17.63 2.95
C THR A 196 6.82 16.16 2.98
N CYS A 197 7.07 15.65 4.19
CA CYS A 197 7.33 14.23 4.43
C CYS A 197 6.50 13.72 5.61
N ASN A 198 6.33 12.41 5.70
CA ASN A 198 5.76 11.77 6.88
C ASN A 198 6.88 11.22 7.76
N LYS A 199 6.72 11.31 9.06
CA LYS A 199 7.47 10.48 9.99
C LYS A 199 6.81 9.11 10.12
N ASN A 200 7.59 8.06 10.04
CA ASN A 200 7.12 6.67 10.13
C ASN A 200 8.04 5.87 11.05
N GLY A 201 7.49 4.93 11.80
CA GLY A 201 8.30 3.92 12.45
C GLY A 201 8.98 3.02 11.41
N ILE A 202 10.26 2.74 11.62
CA ILE A 202 10.98 1.74 10.84
C ILE A 202 10.84 0.39 11.55
N PRO A 203 10.61 -0.71 10.82
CA PRO A 203 10.56 -2.03 11.45
C PRO A 203 11.79 -2.28 12.33
N PHE A 204 11.55 -2.83 13.52
CA PHE A 204 12.56 -3.11 14.55
C PHE A 204 13.21 -1.85 15.17
N ASP A 205 12.57 -0.71 15.03
CA ASP A 205 12.95 0.47 15.81
C ASP A 205 12.52 0.28 17.28
N THR A 206 13.33 0.78 18.20
CA THR A 206 13.03 0.78 19.63
C THR A 206 12.27 2.03 20.06
N GLU A 207 12.33 3.07 19.25
CA GLU A 207 11.65 4.33 19.52
C GLU A 207 10.15 4.27 19.14
N LYS A 208 9.36 5.08 19.83
CA LYS A 208 7.92 5.21 19.53
C LYS A 208 7.73 5.90 18.17
N MET A 209 6.70 5.52 17.42
CA MET A 209 6.37 6.12 16.12
C MET A 209 6.11 7.63 16.13
N THR A 210 5.90 8.20 17.31
CA THR A 210 5.64 9.65 17.51
C THR A 210 6.87 10.49 17.78
N VAL A 211 8.02 9.86 17.86
CA VAL A 211 9.31 10.53 18.17
C VAL A 211 10.07 10.90 16.92
#